data_231ec69a71e830a64d43cf9615031246
#
_entry.id   231ec69a71e830a64d43cf9615031246
#
_cell.length_a   1.000
_cell.length_b   1.000
_cell.length_c   1.000
_cell.angle_alpha   90.00
_cell.angle_beta   90.00
_cell.angle_gamma   90.00
#
_symmetry.space_group_name_H-M   'P 1'
#
loop_
_entity.id
_entity.type
_entity.pdbx_description
1 polymer ?
#
loop_
_entity_poly.entity_id
_entity_poly.type
_entity_poly.pdbx_seq_one_letter_code
_entity_poly.pdbx_strand_id
1 'polypeptide(L)'
;MKHIKQDKFGYFDNSNLPQINVHFNNTINNKNEYLEFEKDWLKCYQENKDFFFVFNTSNVGYINPSYAYNLTLFIQDLKSKKFNHLLYSIIIVNNWYIKQLLFWVFQVQKPVSNVYIVENNINISELINDIQNNKIIKNEKIVIVYKD
;
A
#
# COMPACT_ATOMS: atom_id res chain seq x y z
N MET A 1 7.77 11.23 24.86
CA MET A 1 6.33 11.08 24.71
C MET A 1 5.92 11.42 23.27
N LYS A 2 5.40 10.44 22.56
CA LYS A 2 4.96 10.68 21.17
C LYS A 2 3.64 11.42 21.21
N HIS A 3 3.63 12.64 20.72
CA HIS A 3 2.37 13.32 20.49
C HIS A 3 1.68 12.68 19.29
N ILE A 4 0.57 12.01 19.53
CA ILE A 4 -0.28 11.50 18.45
C ILE A 4 -0.94 12.71 17.82
N LYS A 5 -0.49 13.07 16.62
CA LYS A 5 -1.18 14.10 15.84
C LYS A 5 -2.53 13.53 15.43
N GLN A 6 -3.61 14.21 15.79
CA GLN A 6 -4.98 13.78 15.45
C GLN A 6 -5.24 13.75 13.95
N ASP A 7 -4.39 14.39 13.14
CA ASP A 7 -4.56 14.54 11.69
C ASP A 7 -3.70 13.59 10.86
N LYS A 8 -3.26 12.45 11.44
CA LYS A 8 -2.49 11.48 10.67
C LYS A 8 -3.40 10.47 9.98
N PHE A 9 -3.05 10.16 8.71
CA PHE A 9 -3.67 9.05 7.99
C PHE A 9 -3.47 7.71 8.72
N GLY A 10 -2.40 7.60 9.48
CA GLY A 10 -1.90 6.41 10.13
C GLY A 10 -0.39 6.52 10.31
N TYR A 11 0.33 5.45 10.13
CA TYR A 11 1.80 5.47 10.26
C TYR A 11 2.47 4.33 9.49
N PHE A 12 3.74 4.55 9.14
CA PHE A 12 4.61 3.53 8.56
C PHE A 12 5.48 2.95 9.67
N ASP A 13 5.43 1.62 9.81
CA ASP A 13 6.22 0.90 10.81
C ASP A 13 7.35 0.15 10.08
N ASN A 14 8.58 0.61 10.25
CA ASN A 14 9.78 0.02 9.64
C ASN A 14 10.60 -0.78 10.64
N SER A 15 10.02 -1.21 11.76
CA SER A 15 10.74 -1.95 12.80
C SER A 15 11.11 -3.38 12.39
N ASN A 16 10.54 -3.90 11.31
CA ASN A 16 10.73 -5.29 10.86
C ASN A 16 11.18 -5.36 9.39
N LEU A 17 12.19 -4.55 9.02
CA LEU A 17 12.72 -4.51 7.65
C LEU A 17 13.18 -5.91 7.20
N PRO A 18 12.98 -6.28 5.93
CA PRO A 18 12.53 -5.44 4.79
C PRO A 18 11.02 -5.22 4.70
N GLN A 19 10.24 -5.73 5.65
CA GLN A 19 8.79 -5.52 5.70
C GLN A 19 8.48 -4.18 6.35
N ILE A 20 7.72 -3.34 5.64
CA ILE A 20 7.20 -2.09 6.18
C ILE A 20 5.70 -2.21 6.28
N ASN A 21 5.17 -2.17 7.50
CA ASN A 21 3.74 -2.22 7.76
C ASN A 21 3.18 -0.82 7.75
N VAL A 22 2.12 -0.59 6.97
CA VAL A 22 1.45 0.70 6.88
C VAL A 22 0.07 0.56 7.48
N HIS A 23 -0.16 1.28 8.57
CA HIS A 23 -1.43 1.27 9.30
C HIS A 23 -2.21 2.53 8.98
N PHE A 24 -3.51 2.37 8.70
CA PHE A 24 -4.40 3.47 8.37
C PHE A 24 -5.43 3.67 9.47
N ASN A 25 -5.77 4.92 9.72
CA ASN A 25 -6.91 5.29 10.55
C ASN A 25 -8.23 5.05 9.78
N ASN A 26 -9.36 5.36 10.41
CA ASN A 26 -10.68 5.01 9.85
C ASN A 26 -11.01 5.67 8.51
N THR A 27 -10.49 6.86 8.29
CA THR A 27 -10.87 7.70 7.16
C THR A 27 -9.69 8.51 6.68
N ILE A 28 -9.54 8.65 5.37
CA ILE A 28 -8.60 9.59 4.76
C ILE A 28 -9.44 10.62 4.02
N ASN A 29 -9.64 11.79 4.64
CA ASN A 29 -10.50 12.84 4.12
C ASN A 29 -9.91 14.24 4.28
N ASN A 30 -8.63 14.33 4.62
CA ASN A 30 -7.92 15.57 4.86
C ASN A 30 -6.69 15.61 3.96
N LYS A 31 -6.51 16.73 3.26
CA LYS A 31 -5.37 16.89 2.33
C LYS A 31 -4.03 16.72 3.04
N ASN A 32 -3.91 17.24 4.26
CA ASN A 32 -2.66 17.13 5.01
C ASN A 32 -2.33 15.68 5.37
N GLU A 33 -3.34 14.88 5.73
CA GLU A 33 -3.16 13.45 5.98
C GLU A 33 -2.67 12.74 4.74
N TYR A 34 -3.27 13.02 3.59
CA TYR A 34 -2.88 12.39 2.35
C TYR A 34 -1.44 12.77 1.96
N LEU A 35 -1.08 14.05 2.08
CA LEU A 35 0.28 14.52 1.76
C LEU A 35 1.33 13.93 2.71
N GLU A 36 0.98 13.74 3.97
CA GLU A 36 1.84 13.06 4.94
C GLU A 36 2.07 11.60 4.54
N PHE A 37 1.06 10.94 4.03
CA PHE A 37 1.17 9.57 3.51
C PHE A 37 2.18 9.51 2.35
N GLU A 38 2.08 10.39 1.37
CA GLU A 38 3.03 10.44 0.26
C GLU A 38 4.45 10.71 0.74
N LYS A 39 4.61 11.64 1.68
CA LYS A 39 5.90 12.02 2.24
C LYS A 39 6.55 10.84 2.97
N ASP A 40 5.79 10.11 3.77
CA ASP A 40 6.29 8.96 4.51
C ASP A 40 6.66 7.81 3.58
N TRP A 41 5.89 7.62 2.50
CA TRP A 41 6.24 6.64 1.46
C TRP A 41 7.60 6.98 0.84
N LEU A 42 7.81 8.24 0.44
CA LEU A 42 9.08 8.67 -0.18
C LEU A 42 10.28 8.46 0.74
N LYS A 43 10.11 8.58 2.05
CA LYS A 43 11.18 8.34 3.02
C LYS A 43 11.68 6.90 2.98
N CYS A 44 10.85 5.95 2.57
CA CYS A 44 11.24 4.55 2.54
C CYS A 44 12.37 4.26 1.55
N TYR A 45 12.57 5.11 0.55
CA TYR A 45 13.64 4.94 -0.44
C TYR A 45 14.99 5.50 0.01
N GLN A 46 15.04 6.25 1.12
CA GLN A 46 16.24 6.99 1.53
C GLN A 46 17.41 6.11 1.95
N GLU A 47 17.13 4.90 2.43
CA GLU A 47 18.19 3.99 2.90
C GLU A 47 18.82 3.16 1.78
N ASN A 48 18.31 3.26 0.54
CA ASN A 48 18.81 2.52 -0.62
C ASN A 48 18.86 0.99 -0.39
N LYS A 49 17.87 0.45 0.32
CA LYS A 49 17.73 -0.98 0.59
C LYS A 49 16.38 -1.45 0.10
N ASP A 50 16.32 -2.69 -0.34
CA ASP A 50 15.06 -3.30 -0.79
C ASP A 50 14.08 -3.45 0.37
N PHE A 51 12.80 -3.22 0.08
CA PHE A 51 11.72 -3.36 1.04
C PHE A 51 10.43 -3.74 0.33
N PHE A 52 9.43 -4.15 1.10
CA PHE A 52 8.07 -4.36 0.61
C PHE A 52 7.07 -3.82 1.61
N PHE A 53 5.90 -3.43 1.12
CA PHE A 53 4.84 -2.89 1.95
C PHE A 53 3.78 -3.95 2.29
N VAL A 54 3.25 -3.84 3.49
CA VAL A 54 1.98 -4.46 3.87
C VAL A 54 1.05 -3.32 4.32
N PHE A 55 0.15 -2.91 3.42
CA PHE A 55 -0.83 -1.88 3.71
C PHE A 55 -2.05 -2.53 4.33
N ASN A 56 -2.35 -2.20 5.57
CA ASN A 56 -3.55 -2.70 6.23
C ASN A 56 -4.65 -1.66 6.19
N THR A 57 -5.60 -1.83 5.26
CA THR A 57 -6.74 -0.94 5.10
C THR A 57 -8.01 -1.52 5.73
N SER A 58 -7.90 -2.57 6.55
CA SER A 58 -9.07 -3.27 7.08
C SER A 58 -9.96 -2.38 7.95
N ASN A 59 -9.40 -1.33 8.57
CA ASN A 59 -10.16 -0.38 9.39
C ASN A 59 -10.65 0.83 8.61
N VAL A 60 -10.31 0.96 7.33
CA VAL A 60 -10.68 2.13 6.53
C VAL A 60 -12.10 1.93 6.00
N GLY A 61 -13.01 2.82 6.41
CA GLY A 61 -14.39 2.81 5.91
C GLY A 61 -14.61 3.69 4.69
N TYR A 62 -13.80 4.73 4.54
CA TYR A 62 -13.97 5.70 3.47
C TYR A 62 -12.67 6.40 3.10
N ILE A 63 -12.47 6.56 1.81
CA ILE A 63 -11.40 7.41 1.24
C ILE A 63 -12.08 8.33 0.23
N ASN A 64 -11.81 9.63 0.34
CA ASN A 64 -12.29 10.58 -0.65
C ASN A 64 -11.72 10.21 -2.03
N PRO A 65 -12.56 10.03 -3.06
CA PRO A 65 -12.08 9.64 -4.39
C PRO A 65 -11.03 10.56 -4.99
N SER A 66 -11.00 11.84 -4.60
CA SER A 66 -9.96 12.76 -5.07
C SER A 66 -8.55 12.30 -4.65
N TYR A 67 -8.42 11.65 -3.49
CA TYR A 67 -7.13 11.12 -3.03
C TYR A 67 -6.74 9.85 -3.79
N ALA A 68 -7.71 9.05 -4.22
CA ALA A 68 -7.45 7.94 -5.12
C ALA A 68 -6.89 8.44 -6.45
N TYR A 69 -7.46 9.51 -6.99
CA TYR A 69 -6.93 10.14 -8.20
C TYR A 69 -5.50 10.67 -7.97
N ASN A 70 -5.27 11.35 -6.85
CA ASN A 70 -3.94 11.83 -6.49
C ASN A 70 -2.93 10.69 -6.35
N LEU A 71 -3.37 9.54 -5.88
CA LEU A 71 -2.52 8.35 -5.79
C LEU A 71 -2.07 7.87 -7.18
N THR A 72 -2.93 7.93 -8.19
CA THR A 72 -2.53 7.58 -9.55
C THR A 72 -1.41 8.49 -10.05
N LEU A 73 -1.50 9.78 -9.77
CA LEU A 73 -0.45 10.75 -10.15
C LEU A 73 0.83 10.53 -9.38
N PHE A 74 0.72 10.19 -8.09
CA PHE A 74 1.88 9.87 -7.26
C PHE A 74 2.63 8.64 -7.77
N ILE A 75 1.91 7.58 -8.12
CA ILE A 75 2.50 6.37 -8.69
C ILE A 75 3.20 6.67 -10.01
N GLN A 76 2.57 7.47 -10.87
CA GLN A 76 3.18 7.91 -12.12
C GLN A 76 4.50 8.64 -11.89
N ASP A 77 4.54 9.53 -10.90
CA ASP A 77 5.73 10.27 -10.51
C ASP A 77 6.83 9.33 -9.99
N LEU A 78 6.49 8.37 -9.14
CA LEU A 78 7.43 7.37 -8.65
C LEU A 78 8.06 6.57 -9.80
N LYS A 79 7.25 6.17 -10.78
CA LYS A 79 7.74 5.42 -11.94
C LYS A 79 8.71 6.27 -12.77
N SER A 80 8.45 7.56 -12.92
CA SER A 80 9.33 8.47 -13.65
C SER A 80 10.68 8.66 -12.97
N LYS A 81 10.71 8.59 -11.63
CA LYS A 81 11.94 8.69 -10.83
C LYS A 81 12.76 7.39 -10.82
N LYS A 82 12.19 6.30 -11.33
CA LYS A 82 12.86 5.00 -11.45
C LYS A 82 13.40 4.44 -10.12
N PHE A 83 12.67 4.65 -9.04
CA PHE A 83 12.96 3.98 -7.78
C PHE A 83 12.75 2.47 -7.94
N ASN A 84 13.74 1.67 -7.53
CA ASN A 84 13.73 0.23 -7.77
C ASN A 84 13.83 -0.63 -6.51
N HIS A 85 13.68 -0.04 -5.32
CA HIS A 85 13.83 -0.76 -4.05
C HIS A 85 12.53 -1.39 -3.56
N LEU A 86 11.38 -0.97 -4.06
CA LEU A 86 10.10 -1.56 -3.68
C LEU A 86 9.89 -2.86 -4.45
N LEU A 87 9.99 -3.98 -3.75
CA LEU A 87 9.91 -5.31 -4.35
C LEU A 87 8.50 -5.70 -4.74
N TYR A 88 7.54 -5.49 -3.84
CA TYR A 88 6.11 -5.75 -4.04
C TYR A 88 5.34 -5.10 -2.91
N SER A 89 4.02 -5.08 -3.04
CA SER A 89 3.12 -4.59 -1.98
C SER A 89 1.99 -5.56 -1.76
N ILE A 90 1.57 -5.71 -0.51
CA ILE A 90 0.37 -6.44 -0.12
C ILE A 90 -0.60 -5.41 0.43
N ILE A 91 -1.85 -5.40 -0.06
CA ILE A 91 -2.89 -4.50 0.43
C ILE A 91 -4.01 -5.37 1.01
N ILE A 92 -4.19 -5.29 2.33
CA ILE A 92 -5.25 -6.00 3.04
C ILE A 92 -6.50 -5.14 3.00
N VAL A 93 -7.59 -5.68 2.45
CA VAL A 93 -8.87 -4.97 2.34
C VAL A 93 -9.96 -5.74 3.08
N ASN A 94 -10.91 -5.01 3.65
CA ASN A 94 -12.06 -5.58 4.34
C ASN A 94 -13.39 -4.97 3.84
N ASN A 95 -13.32 -4.03 2.94
CA ASN A 95 -14.43 -3.20 2.49
C ASN A 95 -14.49 -3.25 0.97
N TRP A 96 -15.66 -3.60 0.43
CA TRP A 96 -15.86 -3.68 -1.02
C TRP A 96 -15.58 -2.35 -1.73
N TYR A 97 -15.99 -1.23 -1.11
CA TYR A 97 -15.75 0.10 -1.66
C TYR A 97 -14.26 0.38 -1.85
N ILE A 98 -13.45 0.08 -0.82
CA ILE A 98 -11.99 0.28 -0.88
C ILE A 98 -11.38 -0.63 -1.95
N LYS A 99 -11.83 -1.87 -2.04
CA LYS A 99 -11.36 -2.82 -3.05
C LYS A 99 -11.62 -2.30 -4.47
N GLN A 100 -12.83 -1.81 -4.73
CA GLN A 100 -13.18 -1.24 -6.04
C GLN A 100 -12.37 0.01 -6.35
N LEU A 101 -12.14 0.86 -5.35
CA LEU A 101 -11.35 2.07 -5.51
C LEU A 101 -9.90 1.73 -5.91
N LEU A 102 -9.31 0.72 -5.30
CA LEU A 102 -7.97 0.24 -5.65
C LEU A 102 -7.93 -0.33 -7.07
N PHE A 103 -8.93 -1.11 -7.47
CA PHE A 103 -9.01 -1.61 -8.84
C PHE A 103 -9.05 -0.46 -9.85
N TRP A 104 -9.82 0.57 -9.55
CA TRP A 104 -9.88 1.77 -10.39
C TRP A 104 -8.52 2.45 -10.48
N VAL A 105 -7.84 2.64 -9.34
CA VAL A 105 -6.50 3.26 -9.31
C VAL A 105 -5.55 2.51 -10.24
N PHE A 106 -5.50 1.19 -10.15
CA PHE A 106 -4.56 0.39 -10.92
C PHE A 106 -4.97 0.17 -12.38
N GLN A 107 -6.24 0.42 -12.73
CA GLN A 107 -6.65 0.52 -14.13
C GLN A 107 -6.16 1.82 -14.77
N VAL A 108 -6.20 2.91 -14.01
CA VAL A 108 -5.74 4.22 -14.49
C VAL A 108 -4.21 4.25 -14.56
N GLN A 109 -3.55 3.72 -13.54
CA GLN A 109 -2.10 3.73 -13.44
C GLN A 109 -1.60 2.40 -12.88
N LYS A 110 -0.82 1.65 -13.67
CA LYS A 110 -0.19 0.43 -13.18
C LYS A 110 0.78 0.73 -12.04
N PRO A 111 0.90 -0.17 -11.07
CA PRO A 111 1.76 0.07 -9.90
C PRO A 111 3.24 0.06 -10.24
N VAL A 112 4.06 0.57 -9.31
CA VAL A 112 5.52 0.59 -9.43
C VAL A 112 6.09 -0.83 -9.42
N SER A 113 5.52 -1.70 -8.62
CA SER A 113 5.86 -3.12 -8.52
C SER A 113 4.57 -3.91 -8.31
N ASN A 114 4.63 -5.24 -8.40
CA ASN A 114 3.43 -6.07 -8.28
C ASN A 114 2.71 -5.83 -6.94
N VAL A 115 1.37 -5.82 -6.99
CA VAL A 115 0.52 -5.60 -5.83
C VAL A 115 -0.40 -6.79 -5.64
N TYR A 116 -0.47 -7.28 -4.40
CA TYR A 116 -1.35 -8.38 -4.00
C TYR A 116 -2.47 -7.80 -3.15
N ILE A 117 -3.69 -7.74 -3.70
CA ILE A 117 -4.86 -7.25 -2.98
C ILE A 117 -5.52 -8.47 -2.35
N VAL A 118 -5.59 -8.50 -1.02
CA VAL A 118 -6.02 -9.67 -0.26
C VAL A 118 -7.13 -9.31 0.70
N GLU A 119 -8.01 -10.28 0.97
CA GLU A 119 -9.03 -10.13 2.01
C GLU A 119 -8.40 -10.32 3.40
N ASN A 120 -9.02 -9.72 4.43
CA ASN A 120 -8.44 -9.64 5.77
C ASN A 120 -8.31 -10.99 6.49
N ASN A 121 -8.91 -12.05 5.99
CA ASN A 121 -8.80 -13.40 6.58
C ASN A 121 -7.67 -14.24 5.98
N ILE A 122 -6.88 -13.70 5.08
CA ILE A 122 -5.72 -14.38 4.48
C ILE A 122 -4.56 -14.39 5.47
N ASN A 123 -3.84 -15.52 5.53
CA ASN A 123 -2.61 -15.62 6.31
C ASN A 123 -1.48 -14.87 5.59
N ILE A 124 -1.15 -13.69 6.10
CA ILE A 124 -0.17 -12.80 5.45
C ILE A 124 1.25 -13.39 5.51
N SER A 125 1.63 -14.02 6.62
CA SER A 125 2.96 -14.63 6.76
C SER A 125 3.17 -15.73 5.73
N GLU A 126 2.15 -16.55 5.50
CA GLU A 126 2.19 -17.60 4.47
C GLU A 126 2.31 -17.00 3.08
N LEU A 127 1.53 -15.95 2.79
CA LEU A 127 1.59 -15.26 1.50
C LEU A 127 2.99 -14.67 1.26
N ILE A 128 3.57 -14.00 2.25
CA ILE A 128 4.92 -13.45 2.15
C ILE A 128 5.93 -14.56 1.82
N ASN A 129 5.83 -15.68 2.52
CA ASN A 129 6.70 -16.83 2.27
C ASN A 129 6.55 -17.36 0.84
N ASP A 130 5.32 -17.48 0.36
CA ASP A 130 5.05 -17.94 -1.00
C ASP A 130 5.60 -16.99 -2.06
N ILE A 131 5.46 -15.69 -1.86
CA ILE A 131 6.01 -14.69 -2.77
C ILE A 131 7.53 -14.79 -2.81
N GLN A 132 8.18 -14.87 -1.65
CA GLN A 132 9.64 -14.94 -1.54
C GLN A 132 10.20 -16.22 -2.17
N ASN A 133 9.44 -17.30 -2.18
CA ASN A 133 9.86 -18.57 -2.77
C ASN A 133 9.36 -18.75 -4.20
N ASN A 134 8.84 -17.70 -4.82
CA ASN A 134 8.33 -17.71 -6.19
C ASN A 134 7.28 -18.77 -6.45
N LYS A 135 6.46 -19.09 -5.46
CA LYS A 135 5.37 -20.04 -5.60
C LYS A 135 4.21 -19.41 -6.38
N ILE A 136 3.52 -20.23 -7.16
CA ILE A 136 2.30 -19.81 -7.84
C ILE A 136 1.20 -19.65 -6.79
N ILE A 137 0.61 -18.46 -6.74
CA ILE A 137 -0.46 -18.15 -5.79
C ILE A 137 -1.80 -18.44 -6.45
N LYS A 138 -2.51 -19.45 -5.94
CA LYS A 138 -3.83 -19.86 -6.42
C LYS A 138 -4.84 -19.71 -5.29
N ASN A 139 -5.36 -18.51 -5.10
CA ASN A 139 -6.36 -18.23 -4.09
C ASN A 139 -7.32 -17.17 -4.64
N GLU A 140 -8.61 -17.47 -4.64
CA GLU A 140 -9.65 -16.58 -5.16
C GLU A 140 -9.75 -15.27 -4.37
N LYS A 141 -9.26 -15.25 -3.12
CA LYS A 141 -9.28 -14.08 -2.25
C LYS A 141 -8.06 -13.19 -2.44
N ILE A 142 -7.18 -13.54 -3.36
CA ILE A 142 -5.97 -12.78 -3.68
C ILE A 142 -6.04 -12.37 -5.14
N VAL A 143 -5.98 -11.06 -5.39
CA VAL A 143 -5.90 -10.52 -6.75
C VAL A 143 -4.51 -9.92 -6.94
N ILE A 144 -3.82 -10.38 -7.97
CA ILE A 144 -2.47 -9.87 -8.30
C ILE A 144 -2.60 -8.81 -9.37
N VAL A 145 -2.11 -7.61 -9.08
CA VAL A 145 -2.01 -6.52 -10.06
C VAL A 145 -0.56 -6.40 -10.46
N TYR A 146 -0.26 -6.70 -11.71
CA TYR A 146 1.10 -6.68 -12.22
C TYR A 146 1.52 -5.26 -12.63
N LYS A 147 2.81 -4.97 -12.47
CA LYS A 147 3.38 -3.67 -12.83
C LYS A 147 3.39 -3.40 -14.34
N ASP A 148 3.34 -4.45 -15.13
CA ASP A 148 3.36 -4.35 -16.61
C ASP A 148 2.19 -5.09 -17.24
#